data_30361055f7d41b23d905573d9a305df8
#
_entry.id   30361055f7d41b23d905573d9a305df8
#
_cell.length_a   1.000
_cell.length_b   1.000
_cell.length_c   1.000
_cell.angle_alpha   90.00
_cell.angle_beta   90.00
_cell.angle_gamma   90.00
#
_symmetry.space_group_name_H-M   'P 1'
#
loop_
_entity.id
_entity.type
_entity.pdbx_description
1 polymer ?
#
loop_
_entity_poly.entity_id
_entity_poly.type
_entity_poly.pdbx_seq_one_letter_code
_entity_poly.pdbx_strand_id
1 'polypeptide(L)'
;MKGKMLVKQTMAAFSACILCCAAFASCGRPISEEASAGDKPAQASYESGELVAMARAYYEVQSGFFAPEADCTENEDGTYTIHLYEIVKDEEGDSWHTATSCWYTVDASGRGRDDISEAEIALPPLSPADTAAYIGTPVKLRYIRDGEARSEREITDAQTLTACMEALRQLQIGEKTDIRGMDAGETFLFTFRDGSVWTLSFEMGNLLKDGVCYETVGYGALHRLAESQKA
;
A
#
# COMPACT_ATOMS: atom_id res chain seq x y z
N MET A 1 -29.70 8.08 45.41
CA MET A 1 -29.64 9.47 44.88
C MET A 1 -29.38 9.40 43.39
N LYS A 2 -30.35 9.86 42.58
CA LYS A 2 -30.32 9.79 41.09
C LYS A 2 -29.72 11.09 40.56
N GLY A 3 -28.66 11.05 39.79
CA GLY A 3 -28.10 12.17 39.03
C GLY A 3 -28.24 11.91 37.53
N LYS A 4 -29.28 12.50 36.91
CA LYS A 4 -29.45 12.54 35.46
C LYS A 4 -28.57 13.69 34.93
N MET A 5 -27.63 13.38 34.04
CA MET A 5 -26.88 14.39 33.28
C MET A 5 -27.50 14.56 31.90
N LEU A 6 -28.02 15.74 31.68
CA LEU A 6 -28.74 16.18 30.48
C LEU A 6 -27.70 16.71 29.46
N VAL A 7 -27.55 16.04 28.32
CA VAL A 7 -26.72 16.57 27.24
C VAL A 7 -27.61 17.42 26.32
N LYS A 8 -27.30 18.70 26.24
CA LYS A 8 -27.93 19.65 25.32
C LYS A 8 -27.34 19.51 23.91
N GLN A 9 -28.19 19.15 22.98
CA GLN A 9 -27.91 19.29 21.53
C GLN A 9 -28.01 20.77 21.15
N THR A 10 -26.99 21.32 20.54
CA THR A 10 -27.02 22.61 19.84
C THR A 10 -27.04 22.34 18.32
N MET A 11 -28.22 22.53 17.74
CA MET A 11 -28.36 22.68 16.28
C MET A 11 -27.90 24.07 15.88
N ALA A 12 -26.95 24.16 14.93
CA ALA A 12 -26.64 25.38 14.19
C ALA A 12 -27.14 25.25 12.76
N ALA A 13 -28.18 25.99 12.45
CA ALA A 13 -28.69 26.19 11.10
C ALA A 13 -27.77 27.15 10.35
N PHE A 14 -27.34 26.77 9.13
CA PHE A 14 -26.74 27.72 8.20
C PHE A 14 -27.71 28.02 7.06
N SER A 15 -27.99 29.33 7.02
CA SER A 15 -28.92 30.00 6.12
C SER A 15 -28.34 30.13 4.70
N ALA A 16 -29.24 30.00 3.75
CA ALA A 16 -29.00 30.23 2.34
C ALA A 16 -28.71 31.70 2.03
N CYS A 17 -27.83 31.94 1.09
CA CYS A 17 -27.72 33.23 0.40
C CYS A 17 -27.86 33.00 -1.11
N ILE A 18 -28.93 33.59 -1.63
CA ILE A 18 -29.40 33.55 -3.02
C ILE A 18 -28.95 34.82 -3.74
N LEU A 19 -28.66 34.69 -5.02
CA LEU A 19 -28.69 35.63 -6.13
C LEU A 19 -27.62 36.74 -6.24
N CYS A 20 -26.94 36.70 -7.39
CA CYS A 20 -26.97 37.84 -8.34
C CYS A 20 -26.67 37.34 -9.76
N CYS A 21 -27.70 37.44 -10.62
CA CYS A 21 -27.59 37.36 -12.08
C CYS A 21 -26.98 38.67 -12.61
N ALA A 22 -25.98 38.55 -13.48
CA ALA A 22 -25.65 39.63 -14.43
C ALA A 22 -25.42 38.98 -15.80
N ALA A 23 -26.34 39.22 -16.70
CA ALA A 23 -26.25 38.88 -18.11
C ALA A 23 -25.30 39.83 -18.81
N PHE A 24 -24.26 39.32 -19.49
CA PHE A 24 -23.58 40.01 -20.58
C PHE A 24 -23.68 39.14 -21.83
N ALA A 25 -24.52 39.60 -22.75
CA ALA A 25 -24.52 39.12 -24.12
C ALA A 25 -23.30 39.72 -24.84
N SER A 26 -22.40 38.86 -25.31
CA SER A 26 -21.38 39.18 -26.28
C SER A 26 -21.37 38.13 -27.37
N CYS A 27 -21.70 38.57 -28.59
CA CYS A 27 -21.56 37.79 -29.82
C CYS A 27 -20.08 37.49 -30.09
N GLY A 28 -19.73 36.22 -30.25
CA GLY A 28 -18.40 35.82 -30.70
C GLY A 28 -18.36 34.32 -31.04
N ARG A 29 -18.22 34.02 -32.32
CA ARG A 29 -17.82 32.81 -33.07
C ARG A 29 -17.83 31.48 -32.35
N PRO A 30 -18.35 30.42 -32.97
CA PRO A 30 -18.18 29.04 -32.45
C PRO A 30 -16.73 28.61 -32.61
N ILE A 31 -16.00 28.60 -31.52
CA ILE A 31 -14.78 27.79 -31.37
C ILE A 31 -15.27 26.39 -31.13
N SER A 32 -14.86 25.45 -31.99
CA SER A 32 -15.03 24.03 -31.79
C SER A 32 -14.36 23.68 -30.46
N GLU A 33 -15.14 23.51 -29.41
CA GLU A 33 -14.71 22.86 -28.18
C GLU A 33 -14.46 21.38 -28.51
N GLU A 34 -13.22 21.06 -28.86
CA GLU A 34 -12.74 19.69 -28.63
C GLU A 34 -12.91 19.46 -27.14
N ALA A 35 -13.89 18.62 -26.82
CA ALA A 35 -14.09 18.11 -25.47
C ALA A 35 -12.78 17.44 -25.05
N SER A 36 -11.97 18.17 -24.27
CA SER A 36 -10.88 17.60 -23.51
C SER A 36 -11.50 16.48 -22.69
N ALA A 37 -11.22 15.23 -23.07
CA ALA A 37 -11.53 14.06 -22.29
C ALA A 37 -10.95 14.32 -20.89
N GLY A 38 -11.82 14.52 -19.91
CA GLY A 38 -11.43 14.82 -18.55
C GLY A 38 -10.44 13.76 -18.09
N ASP A 39 -9.26 14.21 -17.73
CA ASP A 39 -8.20 13.39 -17.16
C ASP A 39 -8.76 12.79 -15.87
N LYS A 40 -9.29 11.57 -15.98
CA LYS A 40 -9.75 10.81 -14.83
C LYS A 40 -8.50 10.60 -13.97
N PRO A 41 -8.45 11.05 -12.71
CA PRO A 41 -7.27 10.88 -11.90
C PRO A 41 -6.86 9.41 -11.97
N ALA A 42 -5.59 9.15 -12.29
CA ALA A 42 -5.05 7.81 -12.36
C ALA A 42 -5.37 7.13 -11.02
N GLN A 43 -6.16 6.05 -11.08
CA GLN A 43 -6.50 5.28 -9.88
C GLN A 43 -5.23 4.62 -9.41
N ALA A 44 -4.91 4.75 -8.11
CA ALA A 44 -3.75 4.08 -7.53
C ALA A 44 -3.81 2.58 -7.84
N SER A 45 -2.68 2.01 -8.21
CA SER A 45 -2.54 0.57 -8.46
C SER A 45 -1.49 0.04 -7.49
N TYR A 46 -1.88 -0.98 -6.73
CA TYR A 46 -1.05 -1.61 -5.70
C TYR A 46 -0.56 -2.98 -6.18
N GLU A 47 0.64 -3.35 -5.80
CA GLU A 47 1.18 -4.70 -6.01
C GLU A 47 0.55 -5.71 -5.04
N SER A 48 0.63 -7.00 -5.36
CA SER A 48 0.06 -8.08 -4.54
C SER A 48 0.51 -8.04 -3.08
N GLY A 49 1.78 -7.72 -2.83
CA GLY A 49 2.31 -7.58 -1.47
C GLY A 49 1.72 -6.39 -0.71
N GLU A 50 1.54 -5.24 -1.39
CA GLU A 50 0.86 -4.09 -0.78
C GLU A 50 -0.60 -4.43 -0.43
N LEU A 51 -1.31 -5.11 -1.34
CA LEU A 51 -2.70 -5.54 -1.11
C LEU A 51 -2.81 -6.49 0.08
N VAL A 52 -1.88 -7.43 0.26
CA VAL A 52 -1.81 -8.31 1.45
C VAL A 52 -1.62 -7.49 2.72
N ALA A 53 -0.69 -6.54 2.73
CA ALA A 53 -0.46 -5.68 3.89
C ALA A 53 -1.71 -4.85 4.23
N MET A 54 -2.34 -4.24 3.22
CA MET A 54 -3.57 -3.46 3.36
C MET A 54 -4.72 -4.32 3.90
N ALA A 55 -4.86 -5.56 3.42
CA ALA A 55 -5.88 -6.51 3.89
C ALA A 55 -5.68 -6.88 5.37
N ARG A 56 -4.44 -7.16 5.79
CA ARG A 56 -4.11 -7.44 7.20
C ARG A 56 -4.41 -6.24 8.09
N ALA A 57 -4.00 -5.03 7.69
CA ALA A 57 -4.28 -3.81 8.43
C ALA A 57 -5.79 -3.55 8.54
N TYR A 58 -6.53 -3.74 7.45
CA TYR A 58 -7.98 -3.63 7.43
C TYR A 58 -8.63 -4.63 8.38
N TYR A 59 -8.24 -5.91 8.30
CA TYR A 59 -8.77 -6.97 9.15
C TYR A 59 -8.50 -6.71 10.63
N GLU A 60 -7.28 -6.30 10.99
CA GLU A 60 -6.91 -5.99 12.38
C GLU A 60 -7.77 -4.86 12.96
N VAL A 61 -8.01 -3.80 12.18
CA VAL A 61 -8.89 -2.68 12.60
C VAL A 61 -10.32 -3.15 12.82
N GLN A 62 -10.83 -4.08 11.99
CA GLN A 62 -12.23 -4.54 12.09
C GLN A 62 -12.43 -5.58 13.20
N SER A 63 -11.48 -6.51 13.36
CA SER A 63 -11.61 -7.66 14.27
C SER A 63 -10.89 -7.49 15.61
N GLY A 64 -9.87 -6.61 15.67
CA GLY A 64 -8.95 -6.52 16.80
C GLY A 64 -7.88 -7.63 16.82
N PHE A 65 -7.79 -8.46 15.75
CA PHE A 65 -6.83 -9.58 15.66
C PHE A 65 -5.94 -9.44 14.44
N PHE A 66 -4.65 -9.68 14.62
CA PHE A 66 -3.69 -9.77 13.53
C PHE A 66 -3.69 -11.19 12.93
N ALA A 67 -3.86 -11.31 11.61
CA ALA A 67 -3.74 -12.58 10.89
C ALA A 67 -2.27 -12.83 10.52
N PRO A 68 -1.62 -13.87 11.10
CA PRO A 68 -0.19 -14.10 10.90
C PRO A 68 0.15 -14.58 9.49
N GLU A 69 -0.76 -15.36 8.88
CA GLU A 69 -0.54 -15.94 7.56
C GLU A 69 -1.47 -15.32 6.51
N ALA A 70 -0.99 -15.27 5.28
CA ALA A 70 -1.77 -14.82 4.14
C ALA A 70 -1.34 -15.56 2.87
N ASP A 71 -2.31 -15.83 1.99
CA ASP A 71 -2.11 -16.21 0.61
C ASP A 71 -2.76 -15.17 -0.30
N CYS A 72 -2.09 -14.85 -1.41
CA CYS A 72 -2.60 -13.93 -2.43
C CYS A 72 -2.53 -14.59 -3.80
N THR A 73 -3.64 -14.61 -4.50
CA THR A 73 -3.73 -15.17 -5.86
C THR A 73 -4.29 -14.14 -6.81
N GLU A 74 -3.58 -13.86 -7.90
CA GLU A 74 -4.10 -13.06 -9.01
C GLU A 74 -5.06 -13.91 -9.84
N ASN A 75 -6.27 -13.39 -10.07
CA ASN A 75 -7.32 -14.04 -10.84
C ASN A 75 -7.19 -13.69 -12.33
N GLU A 76 -7.83 -14.49 -13.19
CA GLU A 76 -7.81 -14.27 -14.65
C GLU A 76 -8.42 -12.92 -15.08
N ASP A 77 -9.28 -12.34 -14.27
CA ASP A 77 -9.93 -11.04 -14.50
C ASP A 77 -9.10 -9.84 -13.99
N GLY A 78 -7.90 -10.08 -13.45
CA GLY A 78 -7.02 -9.05 -12.90
C GLY A 78 -7.39 -8.59 -11.49
N THR A 79 -8.31 -9.27 -10.82
CA THR A 79 -8.55 -9.12 -9.38
C THR A 79 -7.60 -10.00 -8.57
N TYR A 80 -7.55 -9.77 -7.26
CA TYR A 80 -6.73 -10.54 -6.32
C TYR A 80 -7.63 -11.15 -5.26
N THR A 81 -7.50 -12.47 -5.06
CA THR A 81 -8.10 -13.16 -3.93
C THR A 81 -7.07 -13.23 -2.80
N ILE A 82 -7.39 -12.65 -1.64
CA ILE A 82 -6.54 -12.61 -0.46
C ILE A 82 -7.20 -13.43 0.63
N HIS A 83 -6.52 -14.49 1.08
CA HIS A 83 -6.92 -15.34 2.19
C HIS A 83 -6.05 -15.02 3.41
N LEU A 84 -6.66 -14.56 4.48
CA LEU A 84 -6.00 -14.36 5.76
C LEU A 84 -6.36 -15.50 6.71
N TYR A 85 -5.36 -16.07 7.40
CA TYR A 85 -5.57 -17.24 8.25
C TYR A 85 -4.50 -17.36 9.34
N GLU A 86 -4.69 -18.28 10.25
CA GLU A 86 -3.68 -18.75 11.19
C GLU A 86 -3.51 -20.27 11.06
N ILE A 87 -2.33 -20.76 11.41
CA ILE A 87 -2.05 -22.18 11.49
C ILE A 87 -2.23 -22.61 12.94
N VAL A 88 -3.24 -23.44 13.17
CA VAL A 88 -3.59 -23.95 14.50
C VAL A 88 -3.12 -25.39 14.64
N LYS A 89 -2.52 -25.69 15.77
CA LYS A 89 -2.10 -27.05 16.13
C LYS A 89 -3.17 -27.69 16.99
N ASP A 90 -3.55 -28.92 16.65
CA ASP A 90 -4.51 -29.68 17.45
C ASP A 90 -3.98 -29.94 18.88
N GLU A 91 -4.88 -30.04 19.83
CA GLU A 91 -4.53 -30.27 21.25
C GLU A 91 -3.67 -31.53 21.46
N GLU A 92 -3.87 -32.55 20.65
CA GLU A 92 -3.09 -33.79 20.66
C GLU A 92 -1.72 -33.64 20.00
N GLY A 93 -1.48 -32.55 19.29
CA GLY A 93 -0.19 -32.16 18.74
C GLY A 93 0.25 -32.88 17.47
N ASP A 94 -0.60 -33.71 16.90
CA ASP A 94 -0.26 -34.61 15.78
C ASP A 94 -0.69 -34.02 14.41
N SER A 95 -1.61 -33.02 14.38
CA SER A 95 -2.07 -32.41 13.14
C SER A 95 -2.08 -30.87 13.21
N TRP A 96 -2.05 -30.25 12.04
CA TRP A 96 -2.14 -28.82 11.85
C TRP A 96 -3.29 -28.54 10.91
N HIS A 97 -4.07 -27.50 11.20
CA HIS A 97 -5.10 -27.01 10.29
C HIS A 97 -5.05 -25.49 10.17
N THR A 98 -5.62 -24.98 9.11
CA THR A 98 -5.77 -23.53 8.92
C THR A 98 -7.09 -23.08 9.52
N ALA A 99 -7.05 -22.04 10.35
CA ALA A 99 -8.23 -21.31 10.80
C ALA A 99 -8.35 -20.04 9.95
N THR A 100 -9.35 -20.02 9.06
CA THR A 100 -9.61 -18.86 8.20
C THR A 100 -10.08 -17.67 9.01
N SER A 101 -9.42 -16.54 8.82
CA SER A 101 -9.81 -15.24 9.38
C SER A 101 -10.75 -14.48 8.45
N CYS A 102 -10.38 -14.34 7.18
CA CYS A 102 -11.24 -13.75 6.16
C CYS A 102 -10.79 -14.12 4.74
N TRP A 103 -11.68 -13.82 3.77
CA TRP A 103 -11.41 -13.87 2.34
C TRP A 103 -11.82 -12.54 1.72
N TYR A 104 -10.92 -11.92 0.96
CA TYR A 104 -11.21 -10.70 0.20
C TYR A 104 -10.93 -10.91 -1.27
N THR A 105 -11.84 -10.45 -2.13
CA THR A 105 -11.59 -10.31 -3.57
C THR A 105 -11.58 -8.83 -3.90
N VAL A 106 -10.42 -8.32 -4.35
CA VAL A 106 -10.19 -6.89 -4.61
C VAL A 106 -9.53 -6.67 -5.96
N ASP A 107 -9.75 -5.51 -6.56
CA ASP A 107 -8.99 -5.05 -7.73
C ASP A 107 -7.62 -4.47 -7.30
N ALA A 108 -6.78 -4.12 -8.27
CA ALA A 108 -5.47 -3.53 -8.02
C ALA A 108 -5.52 -2.18 -7.28
N SER A 109 -6.68 -1.55 -7.15
CA SER A 109 -6.86 -0.34 -6.33
C SER A 109 -7.26 -0.64 -4.89
N GLY A 110 -7.36 -1.90 -4.51
CA GLY A 110 -7.78 -2.34 -3.18
C GLY A 110 -9.29 -2.25 -2.94
N ARG A 111 -10.10 -2.11 -3.98
CA ARG A 111 -11.56 -2.09 -3.89
C ARG A 111 -12.13 -3.44 -4.28
N GLY A 112 -13.14 -3.89 -3.56
CA GLY A 112 -13.75 -5.18 -3.82
C GLY A 112 -14.75 -5.58 -2.75
N ARG A 113 -14.70 -6.82 -2.32
CA ARG A 113 -15.65 -7.36 -1.34
C ARG A 113 -14.96 -8.29 -0.34
N ASP A 114 -15.58 -8.41 0.81
CA ASP A 114 -15.39 -9.49 1.75
C ASP A 114 -16.24 -10.68 1.29
N ASP A 115 -15.60 -11.79 0.93
CA ASP A 115 -16.29 -12.97 0.37
C ASP A 115 -17.08 -13.76 1.42
N ILE A 116 -16.89 -13.49 2.72
CA ILE A 116 -17.64 -14.13 3.81
C ILE A 116 -18.93 -13.34 4.11
N SER A 117 -18.82 -12.02 4.24
CA SER A 117 -19.95 -11.15 4.58
C SER A 117 -20.69 -10.59 3.35
N GLU A 118 -20.11 -10.76 2.15
CA GLU A 118 -20.54 -10.17 0.88
C GLU A 118 -20.57 -8.62 0.88
N ALA A 119 -19.96 -7.98 1.87
CA ALA A 119 -19.89 -6.54 1.99
C ALA A 119 -18.86 -5.94 1.02
N GLU A 120 -19.21 -4.80 0.41
CA GLU A 120 -18.21 -4.00 -0.32
C GLU A 120 -17.16 -3.43 0.63
N ILE A 121 -15.90 -3.52 0.23
CA ILE A 121 -14.77 -3.02 0.99
C ILE A 121 -13.86 -2.12 0.16
N ALA A 122 -13.10 -1.28 0.85
CA ALA A 122 -11.99 -0.55 0.29
C ALA A 122 -10.82 -0.63 1.28
N LEU A 123 -9.76 -1.31 0.88
CA LEU A 123 -8.56 -1.45 1.70
C LEU A 123 -7.86 -0.08 1.82
N PRO A 124 -7.43 0.33 3.02
CA PRO A 124 -6.77 1.61 3.22
C PRO A 124 -5.36 1.60 2.63
N PRO A 125 -4.93 2.66 1.94
CA PRO A 125 -3.54 2.78 1.49
C PRO A 125 -2.61 2.86 2.69
N LEU A 126 -1.45 2.22 2.59
CA LEU A 126 -0.42 2.21 3.63
C LEU A 126 0.82 2.99 3.18
N SER A 127 1.54 3.57 4.13
CA SER A 127 2.90 4.04 3.90
C SER A 127 3.85 2.84 3.72
N PRO A 128 5.04 2.99 3.10
CA PRO A 128 6.02 1.91 3.02
C PRO A 128 6.42 1.34 4.39
N ALA A 129 6.47 2.16 5.44
CA ALA A 129 6.77 1.71 6.80
C ALA A 129 5.62 0.85 7.37
N ASP A 130 4.36 1.28 7.17
CA ASP A 130 3.20 0.50 7.58
C ASP A 130 3.08 -0.78 6.74
N THR A 131 3.30 -0.71 5.42
CA THR A 131 3.37 -1.90 4.57
C THR A 131 4.39 -2.90 5.12
N ALA A 132 5.60 -2.46 5.46
CA ALA A 132 6.63 -3.32 6.05
C ALA A 132 6.22 -3.92 7.41
N ALA A 133 5.31 -3.28 8.14
CA ALA A 133 4.80 -3.81 9.40
C ALA A 133 3.78 -4.96 9.18
N TYR A 134 2.99 -4.86 8.13
CA TYR A 134 1.87 -5.78 7.88
C TYR A 134 2.16 -6.88 6.84
N ILE A 135 3.11 -6.68 5.91
CA ILE A 135 3.33 -7.60 4.78
C ILE A 135 3.94 -8.95 5.21
N GLY A 136 4.66 -9.01 6.32
CA GLY A 136 5.35 -10.20 6.79
C GLY A 136 6.84 -10.22 6.43
N THR A 137 7.47 -11.41 6.54
CA THR A 137 8.90 -11.57 6.25
C THR A 137 9.08 -12.13 4.84
N PRO A 138 9.83 -11.48 3.95
CA PRO A 138 10.10 -11.97 2.61
C PRO A 138 10.98 -13.21 2.66
N VAL A 139 10.87 -14.07 1.63
CA VAL A 139 11.77 -15.20 1.41
C VAL A 139 12.95 -14.83 0.51
N LYS A 140 12.81 -13.71 -0.21
CA LYS A 140 13.83 -13.23 -1.14
C LYS A 140 13.74 -11.72 -1.34
N LEU A 141 14.89 -11.07 -1.46
CA LEU A 141 15.05 -9.71 -1.95
C LEU A 141 15.95 -9.73 -3.19
N ARG A 142 15.46 -9.15 -4.27
CA ARG A 142 16.26 -8.82 -5.45
C ARG A 142 16.55 -7.33 -5.44
N TYR A 143 17.82 -6.98 -5.22
CA TYR A 143 18.32 -5.61 -5.24
C TYR A 143 18.94 -5.32 -6.60
N ILE A 144 18.46 -4.30 -7.27
CA ILE A 144 18.91 -3.86 -8.58
C ILE A 144 19.39 -2.43 -8.44
N ARG A 145 20.58 -2.16 -8.93
CA ARG A 145 21.14 -0.82 -9.03
C ARG A 145 21.42 -0.49 -10.49
N ASP A 146 20.74 0.51 -11.00
CA ASP A 146 20.99 1.08 -12.32
C ASP A 146 22.08 2.16 -12.20
N GLY A 147 22.94 2.28 -13.22
CA GLY A 147 24.06 3.21 -13.28
C GLY A 147 24.90 2.94 -14.52
N GLU A 148 26.16 3.40 -14.57
CA GLU A 148 27.10 3.12 -15.68
C GLU A 148 27.23 1.61 -15.97
N ALA A 149 27.13 0.80 -14.91
CA ALA A 149 27.01 -0.67 -15.00
C ALA A 149 25.84 -1.10 -14.10
N ARG A 150 24.82 -1.72 -14.70
CA ARG A 150 23.73 -2.34 -13.96
C ARG A 150 24.27 -3.49 -13.12
N SER A 151 23.98 -3.49 -11.83
CA SER A 151 24.26 -4.60 -10.93
C SER A 151 22.97 -5.15 -10.33
N GLU A 152 22.95 -6.46 -10.12
CA GLU A 152 21.82 -7.15 -9.51
C GLU A 152 22.33 -8.14 -8.47
N ARG A 153 21.64 -8.22 -7.34
CA ARG A 153 21.96 -9.16 -6.25
C ARG A 153 20.68 -9.81 -5.76
N GLU A 154 20.77 -11.09 -5.49
CA GLU A 154 19.71 -11.85 -4.83
C GLU A 154 20.12 -12.13 -3.39
N ILE A 155 19.26 -11.81 -2.44
CA ILE A 155 19.46 -11.97 -1.00
C ILE A 155 18.39 -12.91 -0.48
N THR A 156 18.80 -14.05 0.09
CA THR A 156 17.91 -15.08 0.67
C THR A 156 18.25 -15.36 2.13
N ASP A 157 19.30 -14.71 2.66
CA ASP A 157 19.67 -14.83 4.06
C ASP A 157 18.57 -14.23 4.97
N ALA A 158 17.96 -15.07 5.81
CA ALA A 158 16.82 -14.69 6.64
C ALA A 158 17.15 -13.54 7.62
N GLN A 159 18.38 -13.48 8.12
CA GLN A 159 18.78 -12.42 9.04
C GLN A 159 18.86 -11.07 8.31
N THR A 160 19.43 -11.06 7.11
CA THR A 160 19.51 -9.85 6.27
C THR A 160 18.11 -9.41 5.82
N LEU A 161 17.25 -10.33 5.40
CA LEU A 161 15.89 -10.01 5.02
C LEU A 161 15.10 -9.40 6.19
N THR A 162 15.22 -9.97 7.38
CA THR A 162 14.61 -9.40 8.60
C THR A 162 15.14 -8.00 8.91
N ALA A 163 16.46 -7.80 8.79
CA ALA A 163 17.07 -6.48 8.99
C ALA A 163 16.62 -5.45 7.94
N CYS A 164 16.43 -5.85 6.69
CA CYS A 164 15.86 -4.99 5.65
C CYS A 164 14.42 -4.57 5.99
N MET A 165 13.58 -5.49 6.44
CA MET A 165 12.21 -5.17 6.86
C MET A 165 12.19 -4.23 8.07
N GLU A 166 13.10 -4.42 9.03
CA GLU A 166 13.21 -3.50 10.17
C GLU A 166 13.66 -2.10 9.74
N ALA A 167 14.61 -2.01 8.80
CA ALA A 167 15.02 -0.73 8.23
C ALA A 167 13.88 -0.03 7.50
N LEU A 168 13.01 -0.78 6.80
CA LEU A 168 11.82 -0.24 6.14
C LEU A 168 10.77 0.27 7.12
N ARG A 169 10.55 -0.40 8.26
CA ARG A 169 9.65 0.07 9.32
C ARG A 169 10.08 1.41 9.92
N GLN A 170 11.38 1.73 9.84
CA GLN A 170 11.94 3.00 10.30
C GLN A 170 11.99 4.08 9.21
N LEU A 171 11.56 3.75 7.99
CA LEU A 171 11.59 4.66 6.86
C LEU A 171 10.55 5.77 7.06
N GLN A 172 11.01 7.03 6.94
CA GLN A 172 10.12 8.19 6.98
C GLN A 172 10.07 8.82 5.60
N ILE A 173 8.85 9.00 5.09
CA ILE A 173 8.60 9.66 3.81
C ILE A 173 8.24 11.11 4.10
N GLY A 174 9.02 12.01 3.52
CA GLY A 174 8.84 13.46 3.62
C GLY A 174 8.00 14.04 2.49
N GLU A 175 8.28 15.29 2.17
CA GLU A 175 7.57 16.01 1.13
C GLU A 175 8.00 15.57 -0.27
N LYS A 176 7.17 15.92 -1.25
CA LYS A 176 7.53 15.76 -2.66
C LYS A 176 8.76 16.61 -2.98
N THR A 177 9.71 16.02 -3.72
CA THR A 177 10.94 16.68 -4.16
C THR A 177 11.11 16.59 -5.68
N ASP A 178 11.72 17.60 -6.26
CA ASP A 178 12.11 17.61 -7.67
C ASP A 178 13.53 17.06 -7.88
N ILE A 179 14.20 16.63 -6.80
CA ILE A 179 15.53 16.02 -6.88
C ILE A 179 15.41 14.65 -7.54
N ARG A 180 15.85 14.55 -8.78
CA ARG A 180 15.94 13.33 -9.57
C ARG A 180 17.38 13.06 -9.92
N GLY A 181 17.79 11.79 -9.77
CA GLY A 181 19.07 11.33 -10.32
C GLY A 181 18.89 11.02 -11.81
N MET A 182 19.79 11.54 -12.64
CA MET A 182 19.68 11.30 -14.09
C MET A 182 20.06 9.87 -14.49
N ASP A 183 20.80 9.10 -13.65
CA ASP A 183 21.36 7.81 -14.08
C ASP A 183 21.58 6.77 -12.94
N ALA A 184 21.01 6.92 -11.77
CA ALA A 184 21.24 5.98 -10.67
C ALA A 184 19.97 5.71 -9.87
N GLY A 185 19.13 4.82 -10.39
CA GLY A 185 18.01 4.26 -9.67
C GLY A 185 18.38 2.98 -8.91
N GLU A 186 17.70 2.73 -7.82
CA GLU A 186 17.80 1.49 -7.06
C GLU A 186 16.42 0.90 -6.86
N THR A 187 16.30 -0.41 -7.08
CA THR A 187 15.04 -1.14 -6.92
C THR A 187 15.23 -2.30 -5.97
N PHE A 188 14.35 -2.37 -4.99
CA PHE A 188 14.25 -3.44 -4.01
C PHE A 188 12.96 -4.21 -4.31
N LEU A 189 13.08 -5.45 -4.79
CA LEU A 189 11.96 -6.32 -5.10
C LEU A 189 11.91 -7.46 -4.10
N PHE A 190 10.96 -7.39 -3.18
CA PHE A 190 10.71 -8.39 -2.15
C PHE A 190 9.72 -9.43 -2.67
N THR A 191 10.04 -10.71 -2.46
CA THR A 191 9.13 -11.83 -2.77
C THR A 191 8.78 -12.54 -1.47
N PHE A 192 7.51 -12.84 -1.26
CA PHE A 192 7.00 -13.50 -0.07
C PHE A 192 6.70 -14.98 -0.35
N ARG A 193 6.38 -15.74 0.71
CA ARG A 193 6.17 -17.20 0.61
C ARG A 193 5.01 -17.58 -0.29
N ASP A 194 3.95 -16.78 -0.33
CA ASP A 194 2.77 -16.94 -1.16
C ASP A 194 2.99 -16.53 -2.63
N GLY A 195 4.19 -16.06 -2.97
CA GLY A 195 4.54 -15.56 -4.30
C GLY A 195 4.19 -14.08 -4.51
N SER A 196 3.54 -13.43 -3.54
CA SER A 196 3.29 -11.99 -3.64
C SER A 196 4.59 -11.19 -3.71
N VAL A 197 4.51 -10.01 -4.34
CA VAL A 197 5.66 -9.15 -4.59
C VAL A 197 5.39 -7.75 -4.08
N TRP A 198 6.44 -7.11 -3.60
CA TRP A 198 6.45 -5.70 -3.22
C TRP A 198 7.72 -5.03 -3.74
N THR A 199 7.55 -3.97 -4.52
CA THR A 199 8.65 -3.24 -5.15
C THR A 199 8.78 -1.85 -4.58
N LEU A 200 9.99 -1.46 -4.22
CA LEU A 200 10.35 -0.10 -3.84
C LEU A 200 11.46 0.40 -4.74
N SER A 201 11.28 1.57 -5.32
CA SER A 201 12.29 2.23 -6.15
C SER A 201 12.75 3.53 -5.50
N PHE A 202 14.06 3.78 -5.58
CA PHE A 202 14.67 4.99 -5.03
C PHE A 202 15.56 5.64 -6.09
N GLU A 203 15.52 6.97 -6.13
CA GLU A 203 16.45 7.80 -6.89
C GLU A 203 17.21 8.72 -5.92
N MET A 204 18.54 8.63 -5.90
CA MET A 204 19.39 9.37 -4.96
C MET A 204 18.93 9.27 -3.49
N GLY A 205 18.39 8.11 -3.09
CA GLY A 205 17.88 7.88 -1.75
C GLY A 205 16.46 8.42 -1.48
N ASN A 206 15.81 9.02 -2.46
CA ASN A 206 14.42 9.46 -2.40
C ASN A 206 13.49 8.39 -2.97
N LEU A 207 12.37 8.13 -2.31
CA LEU A 207 11.38 7.15 -2.79
C LEU A 207 10.74 7.63 -4.09
N LEU A 208 10.79 6.80 -5.12
CA LEU A 208 10.08 7.01 -6.38
C LEU A 208 8.77 6.21 -6.36
N LYS A 209 7.63 6.90 -6.34
CA LYS A 209 6.30 6.28 -6.43
C LYS A 209 5.46 7.03 -7.47
N ASP A 210 4.86 6.29 -8.41
CA ASP A 210 4.01 6.83 -9.49
C ASP A 210 4.68 7.98 -10.28
N GLY A 211 5.99 7.86 -10.52
CA GLY A 211 6.79 8.88 -11.20
C GLY A 211 7.05 10.15 -10.39
N VAL A 212 6.74 10.17 -9.10
CA VAL A 212 6.98 11.26 -8.16
C VAL A 212 8.03 10.86 -7.15
N CYS A 213 9.04 11.71 -6.92
CA CYS A 213 10.05 11.51 -5.87
C CYS A 213 9.59 12.15 -4.56
N TYR A 214 9.84 11.45 -3.46
CA TYR A 214 9.57 11.89 -2.10
C TYR A 214 10.84 11.82 -1.27
N GLU A 215 11.13 12.86 -0.52
CA GLU A 215 12.24 12.86 0.44
C GLU A 215 12.12 11.67 1.39
N THR A 216 13.25 11.05 1.71
CA THR A 216 13.25 9.84 2.52
C THR A 216 14.34 9.90 3.59
N VAL A 217 13.95 9.66 4.84
CA VAL A 217 14.90 9.49 5.96
C VAL A 217 14.93 8.02 6.34
N GLY A 218 16.14 7.49 6.57
CA GLY A 218 16.35 6.08 6.93
C GLY A 218 16.79 5.18 5.76
N TYR A 219 16.65 5.60 4.50
CA TYR A 219 17.07 4.85 3.32
C TYR A 219 18.49 4.28 3.40
N GLY A 220 19.47 5.05 3.93
CA GLY A 220 20.86 4.61 4.01
C GLY A 220 21.09 3.33 4.82
N ALA A 221 20.19 2.96 5.73
CA ALA A 221 20.27 1.69 6.45
C ALA A 221 19.91 0.52 5.52
N LEU A 222 18.81 0.64 4.77
CA LEU A 222 18.36 -0.35 3.78
C LEU A 222 19.43 -0.56 2.69
N HIS A 223 19.94 0.54 2.13
CA HIS A 223 20.99 0.51 1.10
C HIS A 223 22.24 -0.26 1.58
N ARG A 224 22.78 0.04 2.79
CA ARG A 224 23.96 -0.65 3.32
C ARG A 224 23.73 -2.15 3.50
N LEU A 225 22.53 -2.57 3.93
CA LEU A 225 22.20 -3.98 4.09
C LEU A 225 22.23 -4.71 2.73
N ALA A 226 21.65 -4.10 1.69
CA ALA A 226 21.65 -4.68 0.34
C ALA A 226 23.07 -4.70 -0.29
N GLU A 227 23.89 -3.67 -0.07
CA GLU A 227 25.25 -3.58 -0.60
C GLU A 227 26.27 -4.47 0.16
N SER A 228 26.06 -4.75 1.44
CA SER A 228 27.00 -5.53 2.27
C SER A 228 27.06 -7.01 1.90
N GLN A 229 26.07 -7.53 1.20
CA GLN A 229 26.04 -8.93 0.78
C GLN A 229 27.02 -9.12 -0.37
N LYS A 230 28.04 -9.95 -0.16
CA LYS A 230 28.98 -10.33 -1.22
C LYS A 230 28.22 -11.13 -2.29
N ALA A 231 28.42 -10.74 -3.55
CA ALA A 231 27.95 -11.49 -4.71
C ALA A 231 28.54 -12.91 -4.74
#